data_52706cdef6cef02938d4c601ac48c81c
#
_entry.id   52706cdef6cef02938d4c601ac48c81c
#
_cell.length_a   1.000
_cell.length_b   1.000
_cell.length_c   1.000
_cell.angle_alpha   90.00
_cell.angle_beta   90.00
_cell.angle_gamma   90.00
#
_symmetry.space_group_name_H-M   'P 1'
#
loop_
_entity.id
_entity.type
_entity.pdbx_description
1 polymer ?
#
loop_
_entity_poly.entity_id
_entity_poly.type
_entity_poly.pdbx_seq_one_letter_code
_entity_poly.pdbx_strand_id
1 'polypeptide(L)'
;MIGEGLPQMSEQVGIVLGTEDSTPLKFWVGIEPGAYLQLDDAVLVETDVPRKGTVRICGLVQEVRARHEGVSLDTDVFLVDRGVLPAETAQAALVVATRFEPEIYIPPLPGRPALRAHAKDRDEALYLDQMARRLPAGLSRDGEPMYLDLDFLDGTRGAHINISGVSGVATKTTYALFLLYALFHSEVLGPHRTNTKAIVFNVK
;
A
#
# COMPACT_ATOMS: atom_id res chain seq x y z
N MET A 1 19.49 22.89 1.60
CA MET A 1 19.15 22.44 0.23
C MET A 1 18.76 20.99 0.35
N ILE A 2 17.45 20.74 0.44
CA ILE A 2 16.88 19.39 0.39
C ILE A 2 16.78 19.11 -1.10
N GLY A 3 17.55 18.12 -1.59
CA GLY A 3 17.54 17.75 -3.01
C GLY A 3 16.12 17.32 -3.39
N GLU A 4 15.54 17.98 -4.37
CA GLU A 4 14.36 17.49 -5.07
C GLU A 4 14.76 16.18 -5.75
N GLY A 5 14.41 15.05 -5.10
CA GLY A 5 14.51 13.74 -5.72
C GLY A 5 13.61 13.75 -6.95
N LEU A 6 14.15 13.31 -8.09
CA LEU A 6 13.37 13.03 -9.28
C LEU A 6 12.20 12.12 -8.88
N PRO A 7 10.98 12.33 -9.43
CA PRO A 7 9.86 11.46 -9.13
C PRO A 7 10.26 10.03 -9.48
N GLN A 8 10.25 9.14 -8.49
CA GLN A 8 10.51 7.71 -8.71
C GLN A 8 9.41 7.18 -9.64
N MET A 9 9.82 6.68 -10.79
CA MET A 9 8.93 5.96 -11.71
C MET A 9 8.64 4.58 -11.12
N SER A 10 7.45 4.04 -11.41
CA SER A 10 7.10 2.67 -11.03
C SER A 10 8.09 1.69 -11.65
N GLU A 11 8.66 0.81 -10.81
CA GLU A 11 9.73 -0.13 -11.15
C GLU A 11 9.16 -1.54 -11.21
N GLN A 12 9.55 -2.31 -12.25
CA GLN A 12 9.22 -3.72 -12.29
C GLN A 12 9.94 -4.48 -11.17
N VAL A 13 9.18 -5.21 -10.39
CA VAL A 13 9.68 -5.98 -9.23
C VAL A 13 9.38 -7.47 -9.35
N GLY A 14 8.60 -7.85 -10.37
CA GLY A 14 8.24 -9.24 -10.56
C GLY A 14 7.20 -9.44 -11.64
N ILE A 15 6.60 -10.63 -11.63
CA ILE A 15 5.55 -11.04 -12.57
C ILE A 15 4.41 -11.75 -11.81
N VAL A 16 3.20 -11.67 -12.35
CA VAL A 16 2.04 -12.42 -11.83
C VAL A 16 2.29 -13.91 -11.99
N LEU A 17 2.19 -14.68 -10.91
CA LEU A 17 2.38 -16.13 -10.92
C LEU A 17 1.21 -16.84 -11.61
N GLY A 18 1.53 -17.98 -12.30
CA GLY A 18 0.53 -18.87 -12.86
C GLY A 18 0.40 -20.21 -12.11
N THR A 19 1.20 -20.41 -11.08
CA THR A 19 1.15 -21.61 -10.21
C THR A 19 0.11 -21.50 -9.09
N GLU A 20 -0.38 -20.30 -8.86
CA GLU A 20 -1.43 -19.98 -7.89
C GLU A 20 -2.57 -19.27 -8.63
N ASP A 21 -3.79 -19.48 -8.18
CA ASP A 21 -4.95 -18.85 -8.81
C ASP A 21 -4.93 -17.33 -8.64
N SER A 22 -5.05 -16.63 -9.76
CA SER A 22 -5.32 -15.19 -9.77
C SER A 22 -6.83 -14.95 -9.76
N THR A 23 -7.28 -14.07 -8.89
CA THR A 23 -8.67 -13.64 -8.79
C THR A 23 -8.77 -12.12 -8.87
N PRO A 24 -9.96 -11.54 -9.10
CA PRO A 24 -10.12 -10.09 -9.02
C PRO A 24 -9.86 -9.51 -7.63
N LEU A 25 -9.85 -10.32 -6.57
CA LEU A 25 -9.63 -9.86 -5.21
C LEU A 25 -8.16 -9.94 -4.81
N LYS A 26 -7.46 -10.97 -5.28
CA LYS A 26 -6.07 -11.23 -4.90
C LYS A 26 -5.34 -12.06 -5.94
N PHE A 27 -4.02 -11.88 -6.00
CA PHE A 27 -3.13 -12.63 -6.87
C PHE A 27 -1.72 -12.69 -6.28
N TRP A 28 -0.92 -13.63 -6.75
CA TRP A 28 0.46 -13.77 -6.33
C TRP A 28 1.41 -13.18 -7.37
N VAL A 29 2.43 -12.48 -6.91
CA VAL A 29 3.54 -11.95 -7.69
C VAL A 29 4.81 -12.69 -7.31
N GLY A 30 5.47 -13.31 -8.28
CA GLY A 30 6.82 -13.82 -8.12
C GLY A 30 7.80 -12.65 -8.19
N ILE A 31 8.64 -12.53 -7.17
CA ILE A 31 9.60 -11.42 -7.03
C ILE A 31 10.86 -11.74 -7.83
N GLU A 32 11.32 -10.82 -8.65
CA GLU A 32 12.53 -10.99 -9.45
C GLU A 32 13.80 -11.02 -8.59
N PRO A 33 14.83 -11.78 -8.99
CA PRO A 33 16.11 -11.75 -8.31
C PRO A 33 16.69 -10.34 -8.25
N GLY A 34 17.02 -9.90 -7.03
CA GLY A 34 17.55 -8.54 -6.80
C GLY A 34 16.49 -7.49 -6.50
N ALA A 35 15.20 -7.79 -6.74
CA ALA A 35 14.08 -6.97 -6.27
C ALA A 35 13.57 -7.46 -4.91
N TYR A 36 12.72 -6.67 -4.28
CA TYR A 36 11.98 -7.07 -3.08
C TYR A 36 10.62 -6.41 -3.04
N LEU A 37 9.69 -7.03 -2.35
CA LEU A 37 8.42 -6.46 -1.91
C LEU A 37 8.28 -6.68 -0.41
N GLN A 38 7.59 -5.80 0.25
CA GLN A 38 7.31 -5.90 1.68
C GLN A 38 5.83 -5.56 1.96
N LEU A 39 5.37 -5.84 3.17
CA LEU A 39 3.99 -5.56 3.56
C LEU A 39 3.64 -4.09 3.32
N ASP A 40 2.43 -3.84 2.84
CA ASP A 40 1.88 -2.52 2.52
C ASP A 40 2.50 -1.82 1.29
N ASP A 41 3.45 -2.46 0.58
CA ASP A 41 3.90 -1.92 -0.71
C ASP A 41 2.72 -1.90 -1.70
N ALA A 42 2.56 -0.79 -2.40
CA ALA A 42 1.59 -0.66 -3.47
C ALA A 42 2.14 -1.29 -4.76
N VAL A 43 1.31 -2.08 -5.43
CA VAL A 43 1.66 -2.79 -6.67
C VAL A 43 0.66 -2.44 -7.76
N LEU A 44 1.16 -2.26 -8.98
CA LEU A 44 0.39 -2.04 -10.20
C LEU A 44 0.65 -3.19 -11.18
N VAL A 45 -0.43 -3.73 -11.74
CA VAL A 45 -0.38 -4.70 -12.84
C VAL A 45 -1.32 -4.22 -13.94
N GLU A 46 -0.88 -4.31 -15.19
CA GLU A 46 -1.72 -4.03 -16.36
C GLU A 46 -2.09 -5.33 -17.07
N THR A 47 -3.36 -5.48 -17.42
CA THR A 47 -3.86 -6.63 -18.16
C THR A 47 -4.81 -6.19 -19.27
N ASP A 48 -4.71 -6.84 -20.43
CA ASP A 48 -5.51 -6.51 -21.60
C ASP A 48 -6.81 -7.28 -21.59
N VAL A 49 -7.91 -6.57 -21.82
CA VAL A 49 -9.26 -7.15 -21.95
C VAL A 49 -9.71 -7.06 -23.40
N PRO A 50 -10.10 -8.19 -24.01
CA PRO A 50 -10.58 -8.17 -25.39
C PRO A 50 -11.70 -7.15 -25.62
N ARG A 51 -11.53 -6.27 -26.60
CA ARG A 51 -12.48 -5.21 -27.00
C ARG A 51 -12.72 -4.10 -25.95
N LYS A 52 -12.04 -4.13 -24.80
CA LYS A 52 -12.18 -3.14 -23.73
C LYS A 52 -10.89 -2.34 -23.46
N GLY A 53 -9.76 -2.85 -23.98
CA GLY A 53 -8.46 -2.23 -23.75
C GLY A 53 -7.76 -2.73 -22.49
N THR A 54 -6.78 -1.98 -22.04
CA THR A 54 -5.98 -2.31 -20.87
C THR A 54 -6.70 -1.90 -19.58
N VAL A 55 -6.71 -2.79 -18.61
CA VAL A 55 -7.17 -2.53 -17.24
C VAL A 55 -5.96 -2.45 -16.33
N ARG A 56 -5.85 -1.37 -15.58
CA ARG A 56 -4.86 -1.18 -14.52
C ARG A 56 -5.43 -1.73 -13.23
N ILE A 57 -4.71 -2.61 -12.58
CA ILE A 57 -5.08 -3.26 -11.32
C ILE A 57 -4.09 -2.82 -10.27
N CYS A 58 -4.53 -1.99 -9.35
CA CYS A 58 -3.75 -1.58 -8.19
C CYS A 58 -4.06 -2.47 -6.99
N GLY A 59 -3.07 -2.72 -6.14
CA GLY A 59 -3.25 -3.49 -4.92
C GLY A 59 -2.16 -3.25 -3.91
N LEU A 60 -2.33 -3.84 -2.73
CA LEU A 60 -1.38 -3.76 -1.61
C LEU A 60 -0.87 -5.15 -1.26
N VAL A 61 0.41 -5.23 -0.96
CA VAL A 61 1.04 -6.47 -0.50
C VAL A 61 0.55 -6.81 0.91
N GLN A 62 -0.11 -7.95 1.04
CA GLN A 62 -0.62 -8.46 2.31
C GLN A 62 0.28 -9.52 2.95
N GLU A 63 1.00 -10.28 2.14
CA GLU A 63 1.87 -11.35 2.58
C GLU A 63 3.12 -11.42 1.69
N VAL A 64 4.26 -11.73 2.26
CA VAL A 64 5.47 -12.06 1.50
C VAL A 64 6.00 -13.39 2.02
N ARG A 65 6.30 -14.31 1.09
CA ARG A 65 6.84 -15.62 1.42
C ARG A 65 8.14 -15.90 0.68
N ALA A 66 9.01 -16.66 1.30
CA ALA A 66 10.20 -17.23 0.67
C ALA A 66 10.22 -18.74 0.89
N ARG A 67 10.63 -19.49 -0.13
CA ARG A 67 10.77 -20.94 -0.06
C ARG A 67 11.89 -21.42 -0.95
N HIS A 68 12.45 -22.56 -0.64
CA HIS A 68 13.31 -23.28 -1.58
C HIS A 68 12.46 -24.01 -2.62
N GLU A 69 12.80 -23.89 -3.89
CA GLU A 69 12.20 -24.68 -4.95
C GLU A 69 12.95 -26.00 -5.12
N GLY A 70 12.19 -27.09 -5.39
CA GLY A 70 12.76 -28.43 -5.55
C GLY A 70 13.03 -29.16 -4.23
N VAL A 71 12.67 -28.57 -3.10
CA VAL A 71 12.80 -29.17 -1.75
C VAL A 71 11.44 -29.69 -1.32
N SER A 72 11.38 -30.93 -0.86
CA SER A 72 10.13 -31.60 -0.48
C SER A 72 10.03 -31.88 1.02
N LEU A 73 11.14 -31.98 1.72
CA LEU A 73 11.21 -32.27 3.16
C LEU A 73 11.89 -31.12 3.91
N ASP A 74 11.38 -30.80 5.11
CA ASP A 74 11.98 -29.78 5.96
C ASP A 74 13.46 -30.06 6.29
N THR A 75 13.84 -31.35 6.33
CA THR A 75 15.24 -31.76 6.53
C THR A 75 16.16 -31.48 5.37
N ASP A 76 15.63 -31.32 4.16
CA ASP A 76 16.42 -31.07 2.95
C ASP A 76 17.11 -29.70 3.00
N VAL A 77 16.59 -28.77 3.79
CA VAL A 77 17.19 -27.46 4.04
C VAL A 77 18.65 -27.56 4.51
N PHE A 78 18.97 -28.59 5.31
CA PHE A 78 20.34 -28.85 5.76
C PHE A 78 21.24 -29.41 4.66
N LEU A 79 20.67 -30.07 3.65
CA LEU A 79 21.40 -30.54 2.48
C LEU A 79 21.66 -29.40 1.50
N VAL A 80 20.73 -28.46 1.38
CA VAL A 80 20.91 -27.23 0.61
C VAL A 80 22.02 -26.38 1.23
N ASP A 81 21.96 -26.16 2.53
CA ASP A 81 22.97 -25.38 3.27
C ASP A 81 24.40 -25.96 3.12
N ARG A 82 24.50 -27.29 3.06
CA ARG A 82 25.77 -28.00 2.84
C ARG A 82 26.23 -28.10 1.39
N GLY A 83 25.43 -27.54 0.45
CA GLY A 83 25.70 -27.59 -0.99
C GLY A 83 25.54 -28.99 -1.62
N VAL A 84 24.89 -29.93 -0.91
CA VAL A 84 24.63 -31.30 -1.41
C VAL A 84 23.42 -31.34 -2.32
N LEU A 85 22.37 -30.56 -1.98
CA LEU A 85 21.15 -30.44 -2.77
C LEU A 85 21.10 -29.04 -3.38
N PRO A 86 21.12 -28.89 -4.71
CA PRO A 86 20.92 -27.60 -5.34
C PRO A 86 19.45 -27.18 -5.18
N ALA A 87 19.23 -25.99 -4.68
CA ALA A 87 17.90 -25.38 -4.61
C ALA A 87 17.99 -23.88 -4.82
N GLU A 88 17.02 -23.34 -5.52
CA GLU A 88 16.87 -21.90 -5.69
C GLU A 88 15.87 -21.38 -4.64
N THR A 89 16.08 -20.14 -4.18
CA THR A 89 15.11 -19.48 -3.30
C THR A 89 14.15 -18.67 -4.13
N ALA A 90 12.90 -19.07 -4.11
CA ALA A 90 11.80 -18.29 -4.71
C ALA A 90 11.14 -17.41 -3.66
N GLN A 91 10.90 -16.16 -4.03
CA GLN A 91 10.14 -15.21 -3.22
C GLN A 91 8.85 -14.82 -3.96
N ALA A 92 7.77 -14.70 -3.21
CA ALA A 92 6.48 -14.28 -3.76
C ALA A 92 5.72 -13.40 -2.79
N ALA A 93 4.94 -12.47 -3.35
CA ALA A 93 4.07 -11.59 -2.59
C ALA A 93 2.60 -11.82 -2.96
N LEU A 94 1.74 -11.92 -1.96
CA LEU A 94 0.29 -11.89 -2.13
C LEU A 94 -0.16 -10.42 -2.18
N VAL A 95 -0.76 -10.04 -3.29
CA VAL A 95 -1.32 -8.71 -3.51
C VAL A 95 -2.84 -8.78 -3.42
N VAL A 96 -3.44 -7.94 -2.58
CA VAL A 96 -4.89 -7.74 -2.50
C VAL A 96 -5.24 -6.52 -3.33
N ALA A 97 -6.10 -6.72 -4.33
CA ALA A 97 -6.51 -5.65 -5.23
C ALA A 97 -7.33 -4.60 -4.48
N THR A 98 -7.00 -3.34 -4.71
CA THR A 98 -7.70 -2.18 -4.13
C THR A 98 -8.51 -1.43 -5.18
N ARG A 99 -8.00 -1.31 -6.41
CA ARG A 99 -8.62 -0.50 -7.46
C ARG A 99 -8.43 -1.09 -8.85
N PHE A 100 -9.44 -0.91 -9.70
CA PHE A 100 -9.43 -1.25 -11.12
C PHE A 100 -9.74 0.01 -11.94
N GLU A 101 -8.95 0.25 -12.98
CA GLU A 101 -9.16 1.40 -13.87
C GLU A 101 -9.02 0.96 -15.34
N PRO A 102 -10.10 0.94 -16.12
CA PRO A 102 -11.51 1.13 -15.73
C PRO A 102 -12.03 0.02 -14.80
N GLU A 103 -13.18 0.24 -14.14
CA GLU A 103 -13.81 -0.70 -13.21
C GLU A 103 -14.31 -1.99 -13.91
N ILE A 104 -13.37 -2.78 -14.39
CA ILE A 104 -13.60 -4.10 -14.97
C ILE A 104 -12.90 -5.13 -14.06
N TYR A 105 -13.69 -5.84 -13.27
CA TYR A 105 -13.20 -6.74 -12.23
C TYR A 105 -12.80 -8.11 -12.79
N ILE A 106 -11.57 -8.20 -13.29
CA ILE A 106 -10.98 -9.40 -13.85
C ILE A 106 -9.69 -9.75 -13.11
N PRO A 107 -9.28 -11.02 -13.09
CA PRO A 107 -7.97 -11.36 -12.56
C PRO A 107 -6.85 -10.85 -13.49
N PRO A 108 -5.71 -10.41 -12.94
CA PRO A 108 -4.54 -10.20 -13.76
C PRO A 108 -4.08 -11.53 -14.36
N LEU A 109 -3.65 -11.50 -15.63
CA LEU A 109 -3.18 -12.70 -16.30
C LEU A 109 -1.78 -13.10 -15.81
N PRO A 110 -1.49 -14.41 -15.68
CA PRO A 110 -0.15 -14.90 -15.40
C PRO A 110 0.89 -14.36 -16.38
N GLY A 111 2.10 -14.08 -15.86
CA GLY A 111 3.20 -13.54 -16.65
C GLY A 111 3.15 -12.03 -16.89
N ARG A 112 2.10 -11.32 -16.45
CA ARG A 112 2.06 -9.87 -16.54
C ARG A 112 3.07 -9.25 -15.58
N PRO A 113 3.81 -8.20 -16.01
CA PRO A 113 4.70 -7.45 -15.13
C PRO A 113 3.97 -6.87 -13.92
N ALA A 114 4.60 -6.98 -12.76
CA ALA A 114 4.17 -6.33 -11.54
C ALA A 114 5.14 -5.19 -11.22
N LEU A 115 4.62 -3.99 -11.10
CA LEU A 115 5.40 -2.79 -10.82
C LEU A 115 5.18 -2.38 -9.37
N ARG A 116 6.25 -2.00 -8.66
CA ARG A 116 6.10 -1.25 -7.40
C ARG A 116 5.57 0.13 -7.75
N ALA A 117 4.43 0.49 -7.20
CA ALA A 117 3.78 1.76 -7.48
C ALA A 117 4.40 2.89 -6.65
N HIS A 118 4.80 3.95 -7.31
CA HIS A 118 5.33 5.17 -6.71
C HIS A 118 4.50 6.40 -7.14
N ALA A 119 4.63 7.48 -6.40
CA ALA A 119 4.00 8.76 -6.69
C ALA A 119 2.52 8.61 -7.09
N LYS A 120 2.16 8.97 -8.33
CA LYS A 120 0.78 8.93 -8.81
C LYS A 120 0.16 7.52 -8.75
N ASP A 121 0.89 6.48 -9.13
CA ASP A 121 0.39 5.10 -9.13
C ASP A 121 0.09 4.62 -7.71
N ARG A 122 0.91 5.02 -6.74
CA ARG A 122 0.67 4.77 -5.31
C ARG A 122 -0.56 5.55 -4.81
N ASP A 123 -0.69 6.82 -5.18
CA ASP A 123 -1.85 7.63 -4.81
C ASP A 123 -3.14 7.01 -5.37
N GLU A 124 -3.12 6.49 -6.59
CA GLU A 124 -4.24 5.75 -7.17
C GLU A 124 -4.55 4.47 -6.39
N ALA A 125 -3.53 3.67 -6.04
CA ALA A 125 -3.71 2.43 -5.28
C ALA A 125 -4.33 2.68 -3.90
N LEU A 126 -4.03 3.81 -3.28
CA LEU A 126 -4.51 4.22 -1.95
C LEU A 126 -5.72 5.15 -1.99
N TYR A 127 -6.29 5.44 -3.17
CA TYR A 127 -7.38 6.40 -3.37
C TYR A 127 -7.07 7.83 -2.89
N LEU A 128 -5.80 8.18 -2.71
CA LEU A 128 -5.41 9.53 -2.31
C LEU A 128 -5.73 10.56 -3.41
N ASP A 129 -5.71 10.13 -4.67
CA ASP A 129 -6.05 10.95 -5.84
C ASP A 129 -7.52 11.44 -5.83
N GLN A 130 -8.43 10.72 -5.16
CA GLN A 130 -9.84 11.05 -5.08
C GLN A 130 -10.21 11.93 -3.88
N MET A 131 -9.29 12.16 -2.96
CA MET A 131 -9.51 13.00 -1.79
C MET A 131 -9.49 14.48 -2.19
N ALA A 132 -10.61 15.19 -2.08
CA ALA A 132 -10.68 16.62 -2.35
C ALA A 132 -10.04 17.44 -1.22
N ARG A 133 -10.25 17.04 0.05
CA ARG A 133 -9.66 17.67 1.22
C ARG A 133 -8.75 16.70 1.97
N ARG A 134 -7.44 16.79 1.69
CA ARG A 134 -6.42 15.88 2.22
C ARG A 134 -5.88 16.39 3.56
N LEU A 135 -6.34 15.83 4.67
CA LEU A 135 -5.79 16.12 5.98
C LEU A 135 -4.45 15.37 6.17
N PRO A 136 -3.31 16.06 6.36
CA PRO A 136 -2.04 15.39 6.62
C PRO A 136 -2.12 14.51 7.87
N ALA A 137 -1.78 13.23 7.72
CA ALA A 137 -1.86 12.22 8.77
C ALA A 137 -0.49 11.70 9.22
N GLY A 138 0.56 11.97 8.46
CA GLY A 138 1.92 11.54 8.74
C GLY A 138 2.69 11.22 7.48
N LEU A 139 3.71 10.39 7.63
CA LEU A 139 4.52 9.88 6.53
C LEU A 139 4.42 8.36 6.49
N SER A 140 4.49 7.78 5.29
CA SER A 140 4.69 6.36 5.11
C SER A 140 6.09 5.95 5.54
N ARG A 141 6.36 4.65 5.56
CA ARG A 141 7.70 4.10 5.81
C ARG A 141 8.77 4.65 4.86
N ASP A 142 8.39 4.93 3.62
CA ASP A 142 9.29 5.46 2.59
C ASP A 142 9.40 6.98 2.60
N GLY A 143 8.80 7.64 3.61
CA GLY A 143 8.84 9.09 3.78
C GLY A 143 7.82 9.85 2.92
N GLU A 144 6.94 9.17 2.21
CA GLU A 144 5.90 9.80 1.41
C GLU A 144 4.71 10.26 2.28
N PRO A 145 4.07 11.39 1.95
CA PRO A 145 2.95 11.90 2.72
C PRO A 145 1.76 10.92 2.73
N MET A 146 1.14 10.78 3.89
CA MET A 146 -0.12 10.07 4.09
C MET A 146 -1.22 11.04 4.50
N TYR A 147 -2.41 10.79 3.98
CA TYR A 147 -3.56 11.68 4.18
C TYR A 147 -4.77 10.93 4.68
N LEU A 148 -5.64 11.63 5.38
CA LEU A 148 -7.01 11.24 5.70
C LEU A 148 -7.98 12.10 4.91
N ASP A 149 -9.07 11.50 4.44
CA ASP A 149 -10.11 12.23 3.74
C ASP A 149 -10.95 13.04 4.74
N LEU A 150 -10.78 14.36 4.74
CA LEU A 150 -11.52 15.24 5.63
C LEU A 150 -13.02 15.32 5.26
N ASP A 151 -13.39 15.12 4.00
CA ASP A 151 -14.80 15.08 3.59
C ASP A 151 -15.53 13.89 4.21
N PHE A 152 -14.82 12.82 4.49
CA PHE A 152 -15.34 11.69 5.24
C PHE A 152 -15.36 11.97 6.76
N LEU A 153 -14.33 12.66 7.29
CA LEU A 153 -14.12 12.86 8.72
C LEU A 153 -14.85 14.07 9.32
N ASP A 154 -15.32 15.03 8.52
CA ASP A 154 -15.96 16.25 9.01
C ASP A 154 -17.34 16.05 9.63
N GLY A 155 -17.79 14.81 9.72
CA GLY A 155 -19.09 14.43 10.27
C GLY A 155 -20.26 14.50 9.29
N THR A 156 -20.09 15.03 8.09
CA THR A 156 -21.12 15.06 7.04
C THR A 156 -21.55 13.65 6.65
N ARG A 157 -20.62 12.70 6.71
CA ARG A 157 -20.84 11.27 6.45
C ARG A 157 -20.85 10.40 7.71
N GLY A 158 -20.87 11.02 8.91
CA GLY A 158 -20.99 10.31 10.19
C GLY A 158 -19.73 9.58 10.66
N ALA A 159 -18.56 9.94 10.16
CA ALA A 159 -17.31 9.30 10.54
C ALA A 159 -16.74 9.85 11.86
N HIS A 160 -15.85 9.07 12.46
CA HIS A 160 -15.06 9.42 13.63
C HIS A 160 -13.67 8.79 13.54
N ILE A 161 -12.71 9.31 14.29
CA ILE A 161 -11.37 8.74 14.42
C ILE A 161 -11.24 8.11 15.79
N ASN A 162 -10.88 6.82 15.82
CA ASN A 162 -10.49 6.13 17.04
C ASN A 162 -8.97 5.86 17.03
N ILE A 163 -8.27 6.38 18.04
CA ILE A 163 -6.82 6.22 18.15
C ILE A 163 -6.52 5.25 19.29
N SER A 164 -6.07 4.05 18.93
CA SER A 164 -5.68 2.98 19.84
C SER A 164 -4.14 2.84 19.90
N GLY A 165 -3.62 2.41 21.04
CA GLY A 165 -2.18 2.18 21.19
C GLY A 165 -1.81 1.71 22.58
N VAL A 166 -0.56 1.29 22.76
CA VAL A 166 -0.02 0.82 24.05
C VAL A 166 -0.06 1.93 25.09
N SER A 167 -0.50 1.59 26.31
CA SER A 167 -0.52 2.51 27.44
C SER A 167 0.90 2.87 27.91
N GLY A 168 1.09 4.10 28.37
CA GLY A 168 2.37 4.55 28.95
C GLY A 168 3.34 5.25 27.97
N VAL A 169 3.12 5.11 26.67
CA VAL A 169 3.91 5.79 25.64
C VAL A 169 3.05 6.88 25.01
N ALA A 170 3.04 8.07 25.47
CA ALA A 170 2.17 9.22 25.12
C ALA A 170 1.71 9.39 23.64
N THR A 171 1.85 8.36 22.83
CA THR A 171 1.63 8.34 21.37
C THR A 171 0.19 8.67 20.98
N LYS A 172 -0.83 8.13 21.71
CA LYS A 172 -2.25 8.35 21.38
C LYS A 172 -2.64 9.82 21.46
N THR A 173 -2.36 10.45 22.60
CA THR A 173 -2.68 11.87 22.84
C THR A 173 -1.86 12.77 21.92
N THR A 174 -0.57 12.46 21.76
CA THR A 174 0.32 13.22 20.87
C THR A 174 -0.15 13.17 19.42
N TYR A 175 -0.57 11.98 18.94
CA TYR A 175 -1.09 11.85 17.60
C TYR A 175 -2.44 12.56 17.41
N ALA A 176 -3.33 12.50 18.39
CA ALA A 176 -4.59 13.26 18.35
C ALA A 176 -4.34 14.78 18.26
N LEU A 177 -3.39 15.29 19.07
CA LEU A 177 -3.00 16.69 19.02
C LEU A 177 -2.31 17.08 17.71
N PHE A 178 -1.50 16.16 17.15
CA PHE A 178 -0.90 16.35 15.82
C PHE A 178 -1.99 16.48 14.74
N LEU A 179 -3.00 15.62 14.74
CA LEU A 179 -4.10 15.72 13.77
C LEU A 179 -4.89 17.03 13.92
N LEU A 180 -5.13 17.48 15.16
CA LEU A 180 -5.74 18.79 15.40
C LEU A 180 -4.85 19.94 14.92
N TYR A 181 -3.56 19.86 15.18
CA TYR A 181 -2.60 20.84 14.66
C TYR A 181 -2.63 20.87 13.13
N ALA A 182 -2.53 19.71 12.48
CA ALA A 182 -2.58 19.58 11.03
C ALA A 182 -3.90 20.16 10.46
N LEU A 183 -5.03 19.87 11.09
CA LEU A 183 -6.34 20.38 10.69
C LEU A 183 -6.38 21.91 10.60
N PHE A 184 -5.81 22.59 11.61
CA PHE A 184 -5.84 24.05 11.67
C PHE A 184 -4.70 24.75 10.93
N HIS A 185 -3.63 24.05 10.56
CA HIS A 185 -2.42 24.65 9.95
C HIS A 185 -2.20 24.26 8.49
N SER A 186 -2.86 23.22 7.98
CA SER A 186 -2.62 22.69 6.62
C SER A 186 -3.54 23.25 5.56
N GLU A 187 -4.22 24.35 5.78
CA GLU A 187 -5.17 24.95 4.83
C GLU A 187 -6.34 24.05 4.38
N VAL A 188 -6.41 22.80 4.84
CA VAL A 188 -7.42 21.80 4.44
C VAL A 188 -8.86 22.25 4.78
N LEU A 189 -9.03 23.11 5.78
CA LEU A 189 -10.32 23.68 6.14
C LEU A 189 -10.78 24.79 5.18
N GLY A 190 -9.87 25.41 4.41
CA GLY A 190 -10.21 26.50 3.50
C GLY A 190 -11.06 27.59 4.18
N PRO A 191 -12.19 28.00 3.54
CA PRO A 191 -13.09 29.02 4.10
C PRO A 191 -13.74 28.61 5.44
N HIS A 192 -13.87 27.33 5.72
CA HIS A 192 -14.51 26.83 6.96
C HIS A 192 -13.64 27.03 8.21
N ARG A 193 -12.35 27.36 8.06
CA ARG A 193 -11.39 27.52 9.16
C ARG A 193 -11.90 28.48 10.23
N THR A 194 -12.53 29.59 9.85
CA THR A 194 -13.03 30.61 10.76
C THR A 194 -14.14 30.12 11.69
N ASN A 195 -14.94 29.16 11.21
CA ASN A 195 -16.10 28.63 11.93
C ASN A 195 -15.82 27.25 12.57
N THR A 196 -14.67 26.66 12.29
CA THR A 196 -14.28 25.36 12.88
C THR A 196 -13.68 25.56 14.26
N LYS A 197 -14.15 24.80 15.23
CA LYS A 197 -13.65 24.81 16.62
C LYS A 197 -13.37 23.39 17.09
N ALA A 198 -12.34 23.24 17.91
CA ALA A 198 -12.03 21.98 18.59
C ALA A 198 -12.34 22.11 20.09
N ILE A 199 -13.01 21.10 20.65
CA ILE A 199 -13.24 20.97 22.09
C ILE A 199 -12.47 19.73 22.54
N VAL A 200 -11.57 19.92 23.50
CA VAL A 200 -10.76 18.82 24.06
C VAL A 200 -11.19 18.55 25.49
N PHE A 201 -11.69 17.35 25.75
CA PHE A 201 -11.97 16.88 27.10
C PHE A 201 -10.76 16.09 27.61
N ASN A 202 -10.06 16.66 28.59
CA ASN A 202 -8.94 16.00 29.23
C ASN A 202 -9.42 15.46 30.60
N VAL A 203 -9.55 14.13 30.67
CA VAL A 203 -9.91 13.42 31.88
C VAL A 203 -8.63 12.89 32.52
N LYS A 204 -8.06 13.65 33.43
CA LYS A 204 -6.98 13.21 34.31
C LYS A 204 -7.41 13.37 35.78
#